data_2ea9352c6e3cccdc2ff1eefd4abec9f4
#
_entry.id   2ea9352c6e3cccdc2ff1eefd4abec9f4
#
_cell.length_a   1.000
_cell.length_b   1.000
_cell.length_c   1.000
_cell.angle_alpha   90.00
_cell.angle_beta   90.00
_cell.angle_gamma   90.00
#
_symmetry.space_group_name_H-M   'P 1'
#
loop_
_entity.id
_entity.type
_entity.pdbx_description
1 polymer ?
#
loop_
_entity_poly.entity_id
_entity_poly.type
_entity_poly.pdbx_seq_one_letter_code
_entity_poly.pdbx_strand_id
1 'polypeptide(L)'
;PNICWPPRARHVFHSPVVHSPQEGKAKVMLYLLSAAKVLGNDTFRYVREIIDGNDACLEFIAEIDGITINGIDLIRFDDAGNISDFKVMVRPVKAVNKLWELMAAQLQVAQG
;
A
#
# COMPACT_ATOMS: atom_id res chain seq x y z
N PRO A 1 -23.17 2.54 7.98
CA PRO A 1 -23.35 1.24 7.37
C PRO A 1 -22.37 0.24 7.95
N ASN A 2 -22.91 -0.90 8.27
CA ASN A 2 -22.10 -1.95 8.86
C ASN A 2 -21.35 -2.69 7.78
N ILE A 3 -20.14 -2.25 7.53
CA ILE A 3 -19.25 -2.95 6.64
C ILE A 3 -18.61 -4.06 7.45
N CYS A 4 -18.67 -5.29 6.94
CA CYS A 4 -18.00 -6.41 7.59
C CYS A 4 -16.51 -6.30 7.38
N TRP A 5 -15.84 -5.69 8.33
CA TRP A 5 -14.39 -5.62 8.33
C TRP A 5 -13.80 -6.84 9.03
N PRO A 6 -12.60 -7.26 8.65
CA PRO A 6 -11.89 -8.29 9.40
C PRO A 6 -11.72 -7.87 10.86
N PRO A 7 -11.54 -8.81 11.77
CA PRO A 7 -11.27 -8.48 13.16
C PRO A 7 -10.09 -7.52 13.28
N ARG A 8 -10.19 -6.54 14.17
CA ARG A 8 -9.19 -5.48 14.33
C ARG A 8 -7.82 -5.98 14.74
N ALA A 9 -7.74 -7.15 15.33
CA ALA A 9 -6.46 -7.76 15.71
C ALA A 9 -5.64 -8.24 14.51
N ARG A 10 -6.25 -8.35 13.32
CA ARG A 10 -5.55 -8.79 12.13
C ARG A 10 -4.83 -7.63 11.47
N HIS A 11 -3.61 -7.92 11.01
CA HIS A 11 -2.86 -7.01 10.16
C HIS A 11 -2.98 -7.51 8.73
N VAL A 12 -3.59 -6.69 7.85
CA VAL A 12 -3.86 -7.08 6.47
C VAL A 12 -3.32 -6.02 5.53
N PHE A 13 -2.60 -6.45 4.50
CA PHE A 13 -2.11 -5.58 3.44
C PHE A 13 -2.70 -6.03 2.11
N HIS A 14 -3.25 -5.06 1.38
CA HIS A 14 -3.81 -5.27 0.04
C HIS A 14 -2.94 -4.55 -0.99
N SER A 15 -2.16 -5.34 -1.73
CA SER A 15 -1.29 -4.80 -2.77
C SER A 15 -2.09 -4.45 -4.03
N PRO A 16 -1.71 -3.41 -4.79
CA PRO A 16 -2.34 -3.11 -6.07
C PRO A 16 -2.04 -4.12 -7.16
N VAL A 17 -1.03 -4.97 -6.96
CA VAL A 17 -0.56 -5.93 -7.97
C VAL A 17 -0.80 -7.37 -7.59
N VAL A 18 -1.17 -7.65 -6.34
CA VAL A 18 -1.49 -9.00 -5.85
C VAL A 18 -2.90 -8.95 -5.29
N HIS A 19 -3.81 -9.72 -5.88
CA HIS A 19 -5.22 -9.70 -5.47
C HIS A 19 -5.44 -10.29 -4.08
N SER A 20 -4.71 -11.35 -3.74
CA SER A 20 -4.87 -12.01 -2.44
C SER A 20 -4.34 -11.13 -1.32
N PRO A 21 -5.13 -10.87 -0.27
CA PRO A 21 -4.64 -10.10 0.89
C PRO A 21 -3.47 -10.81 1.55
N GLN A 22 -2.50 -10.02 1.99
CA GLN A 22 -1.35 -10.53 2.75
C GLN A 22 -1.64 -10.35 4.23
N GLU A 23 -1.66 -11.45 4.96
CA GLU A 23 -2.01 -11.45 6.36
C GLU A 23 -0.80 -11.78 7.23
N GLY A 24 -0.81 -11.24 8.45
CA GLY A 24 0.24 -11.44 9.42
C GLY A 24 1.25 -10.31 9.41
N LYS A 25 1.72 -9.95 10.58
CA LYS A 25 2.59 -8.79 10.77
C LYS A 25 3.86 -8.88 9.92
N ALA A 26 4.49 -10.05 9.85
CA ALA A 26 5.73 -10.23 9.10
C ALA A 26 5.54 -9.98 7.61
N LYS A 27 4.46 -10.53 7.03
CA LYS A 27 4.16 -10.33 5.61
C LYS A 27 3.80 -8.88 5.30
N VAL A 28 2.99 -8.25 6.15
CA VAL A 28 2.61 -6.85 5.99
C VAL A 28 3.85 -5.96 6.00
N MET A 29 4.74 -6.17 6.95
CA MET A 29 5.99 -5.41 7.02
C MET A 29 6.86 -5.62 5.79
N LEU A 30 6.97 -6.85 5.30
CA LEU A 30 7.73 -7.14 4.09
C LEU A 30 7.21 -6.34 2.89
N TYR A 31 5.90 -6.34 2.68
CA TYR A 31 5.29 -5.62 1.56
C TYR A 31 5.41 -4.09 1.72
N LEU A 32 5.21 -3.57 2.92
CA LEU A 32 5.33 -2.13 3.18
C LEU A 32 6.77 -1.65 2.97
N LEU A 33 7.76 -2.40 3.45
CA LEU A 33 9.16 -2.02 3.25
C LEU A 33 9.56 -2.10 1.79
N SER A 34 9.09 -3.10 1.06
CA SER A 34 9.34 -3.23 -0.37
C SER A 34 8.70 -2.09 -1.15
N ALA A 35 7.47 -1.71 -0.81
CA ALA A 35 6.79 -0.58 -1.42
C ALA A 35 7.52 0.74 -1.14
N ALA A 36 8.03 0.92 0.07
CA ALA A 36 8.80 2.12 0.41
C ALA A 36 10.07 2.24 -0.42
N LYS A 37 10.75 1.13 -0.71
CA LYS A 37 11.93 1.14 -1.57
C LYS A 37 11.60 1.47 -3.02
N VAL A 38 10.47 0.99 -3.50
CA VAL A 38 10.05 1.20 -4.89
C VAL A 38 9.51 2.61 -5.11
N LEU A 39 8.66 3.10 -4.20
CA LEU A 39 7.94 4.37 -4.37
C LEU A 39 8.61 5.56 -3.68
N GLY A 40 9.49 5.32 -2.72
CA GLY A 40 10.06 6.37 -1.88
C GLY A 40 11.21 7.13 -2.52
N ASN A 41 11.04 7.61 -3.73
CA ASN A 41 12.03 8.46 -4.39
C ASN A 41 11.70 9.95 -4.18
N ASP A 42 12.54 10.84 -4.73
CA ASP A 42 12.39 12.28 -4.53
C ASP A 42 11.10 12.86 -5.14
N THR A 43 10.44 12.14 -6.03
CA THR A 43 9.21 12.58 -6.66
C THR A 43 7.96 12.21 -5.86
N PHE A 44 8.08 11.30 -4.90
CA PHE A 44 6.94 10.84 -4.11
C PHE A 44 6.39 11.98 -3.25
N ARG A 45 5.08 12.21 -3.32
CA ARG A 45 4.42 13.17 -2.45
C ARG A 45 2.95 12.81 -2.28
N TYR A 46 2.41 13.12 -1.11
CA TYR A 46 0.98 13.05 -0.88
C TYR A 46 0.34 14.35 -1.36
N VAL A 47 -0.75 14.21 -2.11
CA VAL A 47 -1.46 15.35 -2.72
C VAL A 47 -2.85 15.56 -2.14
N ARG A 48 -3.38 14.60 -1.40
CA ARG A 48 -4.68 14.71 -0.74
C ARG A 48 -4.74 13.78 0.44
N GLU A 49 -5.35 14.27 1.54
CA GLU A 49 -5.58 13.46 2.74
C GLU A 49 -7.03 13.59 3.16
N ILE A 50 -7.69 12.47 3.38
CA ILE A 50 -9.05 12.41 3.88
C ILE A 50 -9.03 11.49 5.09
N ILE A 51 -9.44 12.00 6.25
CA ILE A 51 -9.43 11.25 7.49
C ILE A 51 -10.83 11.28 8.09
N ASP A 52 -11.35 10.10 8.43
CA ASP A 52 -12.64 9.94 9.08
C ASP A 52 -12.53 8.85 10.15
N GLY A 53 -12.56 9.28 11.42
CA GLY A 53 -12.44 8.35 12.54
C GLY A 53 -11.13 7.57 12.47
N ASN A 54 -11.23 6.25 12.41
CA ASN A 54 -10.08 5.36 12.34
C ASN A 54 -9.65 5.04 10.91
N ASP A 55 -10.24 5.69 9.92
CA ASP A 55 -9.90 5.45 8.51
C ASP A 55 -9.20 6.66 7.91
N ALA A 56 -8.22 6.40 7.07
CA ALA A 56 -7.49 7.43 6.34
C ALA A 56 -7.36 7.02 4.88
N CYS A 57 -7.51 8.00 3.98
CA CYS A 57 -7.27 7.82 2.56
C CYS A 57 -6.26 8.88 2.13
N LEU A 58 -5.08 8.45 1.72
CA LEU A 58 -3.98 9.33 1.35
C LEU A 58 -3.65 9.12 -0.11
N GLU A 59 -3.87 10.15 -0.92
CA GLU A 59 -3.55 10.09 -2.35
C GLU A 59 -2.10 10.53 -2.55
N PHE A 60 -1.35 9.76 -3.34
CA PHE A 60 0.05 10.06 -3.64
C PHE A 60 0.31 10.10 -5.15
N ILE A 61 1.38 10.78 -5.50
CA ILE A 61 1.93 10.80 -6.86
C ILE A 61 3.41 10.55 -6.75
N ALA A 62 3.93 9.73 -7.66
CA ALA A 62 5.36 9.50 -7.82
C ALA A 62 5.66 9.29 -9.30
N GLU A 63 6.93 9.42 -9.68
CA GLU A 63 7.40 9.14 -11.03
C GLU A 63 8.55 8.16 -10.98
N ILE A 64 8.45 7.10 -11.78
CA ILE A 64 9.49 6.08 -11.88
C ILE A 64 9.72 5.79 -13.36
N ASP A 65 10.96 5.96 -13.83
CA ASP A 65 11.33 5.70 -15.22
C ASP A 65 10.43 6.41 -16.23
N GLY A 66 10.06 7.66 -15.92
CA GLY A 66 9.19 8.47 -16.77
C GLY A 66 7.73 8.13 -16.72
N ILE A 67 7.33 7.20 -15.87
CA ILE A 67 5.93 6.81 -15.68
C ILE A 67 5.37 7.47 -14.43
N THR A 68 4.30 8.24 -14.60
CA THR A 68 3.61 8.84 -13.45
C THR A 68 2.72 7.80 -12.78
N ILE A 69 2.92 7.62 -11.49
CA ILE A 69 2.16 6.69 -10.67
C ILE A 69 1.27 7.51 -9.75
N ASN A 70 -0.04 7.31 -9.83
CA ASN A 70 -1.00 7.94 -8.96
C ASN A 70 -1.75 6.85 -8.20
N GLY A 71 -1.76 6.96 -6.89
CA GLY A 71 -2.41 5.94 -6.08
C GLY A 71 -2.99 6.48 -4.80
N ILE A 72 -3.64 5.60 -4.08
CA ILE A 72 -4.15 5.89 -2.74
C ILE A 72 -3.71 4.81 -1.78
N ASP A 73 -3.40 5.23 -0.56
CA ASP A 73 -3.25 4.37 0.60
C ASP A 73 -4.54 4.47 1.40
N LEU A 74 -5.29 3.38 1.47
CA LEU A 74 -6.50 3.31 2.27
C LEU A 74 -6.18 2.52 3.54
N ILE A 75 -6.19 3.22 4.68
CA ILE A 75 -5.63 2.71 5.93
C ILE A 75 -6.73 2.67 6.99
N ARG A 76 -6.79 1.58 7.73
CA ARG A 76 -7.59 1.50 8.95
C ARG A 76 -6.67 1.31 10.15
N PHE A 77 -6.92 2.11 11.19
CA PHE A 77 -6.21 1.99 12.46
C PHE A 77 -7.12 1.32 13.47
N ASP A 78 -6.54 0.56 14.39
CA ASP A 78 -7.27 0.05 15.55
C ASP A 78 -7.35 1.13 16.63
N ASP A 79 -8.04 0.81 17.73
CA ASP A 79 -8.25 1.78 18.81
C ASP A 79 -6.96 2.13 19.55
N ALA A 80 -5.93 1.31 19.42
CA ALA A 80 -4.60 1.59 19.99
C ALA A 80 -3.72 2.43 19.06
N GLY A 81 -4.19 2.78 17.86
CA GLY A 81 -3.45 3.56 16.89
C GLY A 81 -2.56 2.76 15.96
N ASN A 82 -2.66 1.43 16.00
CA ASN A 82 -1.91 0.56 15.10
C ASN A 82 -2.67 0.36 13.79
N ILE A 83 -1.93 0.12 12.70
CA ILE A 83 -2.55 -0.16 11.40
C ILE A 83 -3.11 -1.58 11.42
N SER A 84 -4.41 -1.72 11.19
CA SER A 84 -5.07 -3.01 11.13
C SER A 84 -5.39 -3.45 9.70
N ASP A 85 -5.53 -2.51 8.78
CA ASP A 85 -5.75 -2.79 7.36
C ASP A 85 -5.06 -1.73 6.52
N PHE A 86 -4.37 -2.17 5.47
CA PHE A 86 -3.66 -1.27 4.57
C PHE A 86 -3.87 -1.73 3.14
N LYS A 87 -4.53 -0.90 2.35
CA LYS A 87 -4.84 -1.22 0.95
C LYS A 87 -4.28 -0.14 0.05
N VAL A 88 -3.65 -0.56 -1.03
CA VAL A 88 -3.09 0.36 -2.03
C VAL A 88 -3.80 0.16 -3.35
N MET A 89 -4.27 1.24 -3.94
CA MET A 89 -4.83 1.25 -5.29
C MET A 89 -4.04 2.20 -6.16
N VAL A 90 -3.77 1.80 -7.40
CA VAL A 90 -2.87 2.54 -8.29
C VAL A 90 -3.45 2.61 -9.69
N ARG A 91 -3.23 3.73 -10.33
CA ARG A 91 -3.53 3.94 -11.75
C ARG A 91 -2.35 4.65 -12.45
N PRO A 92 -2.25 4.65 -13.77
CA PRO A 92 -2.97 3.83 -14.76
C PRO A 92 -2.34 2.44 -14.92
N VAL A 93 -2.77 1.68 -15.91
CA VAL A 93 -2.27 0.31 -16.15
C VAL A 93 -0.76 0.28 -16.29
N LYS A 94 -0.16 1.24 -16.98
CA LYS A 94 1.30 1.37 -17.11
C LYS A 94 1.99 1.41 -15.75
N ALA A 95 1.43 2.17 -14.82
CA ALA A 95 1.98 2.29 -13.47
C ALA A 95 1.85 0.98 -12.70
N VAL A 96 0.71 0.30 -12.85
CA VAL A 96 0.49 -1.00 -12.20
C VAL A 96 1.51 -2.02 -12.70
N ASN A 97 1.73 -2.09 -14.01
CA ASN A 97 2.71 -3.00 -14.60
C ASN A 97 4.12 -2.69 -14.13
N LYS A 98 4.48 -1.42 -14.06
CA LYS A 98 5.79 -1.00 -13.58
C LYS A 98 6.01 -1.37 -12.12
N LEU A 99 5.02 -1.12 -11.29
CA LEU A 99 5.06 -1.50 -9.89
C LEU A 99 5.17 -3.01 -9.71
N TRP A 100 4.44 -3.77 -10.53
CA TRP A 100 4.50 -5.22 -10.46
C TRP A 100 5.92 -5.72 -10.69
N GLU A 101 6.59 -5.22 -11.72
CA GLU A 101 7.98 -5.58 -12.02
C GLU A 101 8.91 -5.24 -10.85
N LEU A 102 8.81 -4.03 -10.34
CA LEU A 102 9.71 -3.54 -9.29
C LEU A 102 9.44 -4.20 -7.95
N MET A 103 8.18 -4.42 -7.60
CA MET A 103 7.82 -5.11 -6.37
C MET A 103 8.25 -6.57 -6.40
N ALA A 104 8.05 -7.25 -7.53
CA ALA A 104 8.49 -8.62 -7.69
C ALA A 104 10.00 -8.76 -7.48
N ALA A 105 10.78 -7.84 -8.06
CA ALA A 105 12.22 -7.81 -7.89
C ALA A 105 12.62 -7.59 -6.43
N GLN A 106 11.99 -6.63 -5.76
CA GLN A 106 12.29 -6.33 -4.35
C GLN A 106 11.91 -7.47 -3.42
N LEU A 107 10.77 -8.09 -3.63
CA LEU A 107 10.32 -9.22 -2.81
C LEU A 107 11.25 -10.42 -2.99
N GLN A 108 11.72 -10.64 -4.22
CA GLN A 108 12.67 -11.71 -4.51
C GLN A 108 13.99 -11.50 -3.78
N VAL A 109 14.51 -10.28 -3.79
CA VAL A 109 15.73 -9.92 -3.08
C VAL A 109 15.55 -10.10 -1.57
N ALA A 110 14.41 -9.67 -1.03
CA ALA A 110 14.13 -9.76 0.40
C ALA A 110 13.96 -11.20 0.89
N GLN A 111 13.48 -12.09 0.03
CA GLN A 111 13.25 -13.50 0.35
C GLN A 111 14.46 -14.38 0.01
N GLY A 112 15.30 -13.90 -0.85
CA GLY A 112 16.47 -14.62 -1.30
C GLY A 112 17.61 -14.52 -0.35
#